data_7d7519f35ba370602069f86e95086f48
#
_entry.id   7d7519f35ba370602069f86e95086f48
#
_cell.length_a   1.000
_cell.length_b   1.000
_cell.length_c   1.000
_cell.angle_alpha   90.00
_cell.angle_beta   90.00
_cell.angle_gamma   90.00
#
_symmetry.space_group_name_H-M   'P 1'
#
loop_
_entity.id
_entity.type
_entity.pdbx_description
1 polymer ?
#
loop_
_entity_poly.entity_id
_entity_poly.type
_entity_poly.pdbx_seq_one_letter_code
_entity_poly.pdbx_strand_id
1 'polypeptide(L)'
;MRDTTRRLESGRPTWRFPRAFWTGNAVELFERAAYYGTFIALAVFLTDVVGFSDVAAGWIGALFSSSIYLLPFVTGALSDRLGFRPSLLLAFTLLALGYGGLAFFPTQGAVPFSLALVAMGGAFVKPVITGTVARSSDGASRARAFSLFYMMVNIGSFTGKTVARPVRALMGVGSVPLYSAFAALAALAITALFFFPRENGEERPRSVAQSLEGLAVVLRNGRFLALILITAGFWAIQGQLYASMPKYVLRLVGPEASPEWYANVNPLVVVLLVVPVTHLVRKLSPVASIGVALGLIPLSALVMSLSGNLQGPVRLFGATLHPVTVLMVSGIALQGLAECFLSPRYLEFASRQAPPGQEGLYMGYAHLNTFFAWLFGFALSGYLLEAFCPDPKVLAARGLSREAMAAAYAHAHYLWYAFAGVGLLAFLGLLAFALLPGRRENR
;
A
#
# COMPACT_ATOMS: atom_id res chain seq x y z
N MET A 1 -14.09 11.39 -36.90
CA MET A 1 -14.32 10.09 -36.21
C MET A 1 -13.63 8.88 -36.89
N ARG A 2 -13.44 8.87 -38.21
CA ARG A 2 -12.72 7.80 -38.96
C ARG A 2 -11.19 7.87 -38.90
N ASP A 3 -10.60 8.95 -38.39
CA ASP A 3 -9.14 9.19 -38.48
C ASP A 3 -8.36 8.63 -37.27
N THR A 4 -9.03 8.38 -36.14
CA THR A 4 -8.39 7.84 -34.92
C THR A 4 -8.22 6.31 -34.96
N THR A 5 -9.11 5.60 -35.64
CA THR A 5 -9.03 4.14 -35.80
C THR A 5 -7.93 3.73 -36.80
N ARG A 6 -7.71 4.51 -37.87
CA ARG A 6 -6.67 4.24 -38.86
C ARG A 6 -5.22 4.47 -38.34
N ARG A 7 -5.04 5.30 -37.30
CA ARG A 7 -3.71 5.60 -36.73
C ARG A 7 -3.24 4.57 -35.69
N LEU A 8 -4.14 3.77 -35.16
CA LEU A 8 -3.78 2.65 -34.26
C LEU A 8 -3.07 1.50 -35.02
N GLU A 9 -3.29 1.42 -36.33
CA GLU A 9 -2.65 0.42 -37.21
C GLU A 9 -1.22 0.81 -37.65
N SER A 10 -0.78 2.05 -37.38
CA SER A 10 0.53 2.54 -37.88
C SER A 10 1.76 2.13 -37.05
N GLY A 11 1.60 1.36 -35.99
CA GLY A 11 2.72 0.86 -35.15
C GLY A 11 3.58 1.93 -34.49
N ARG A 12 3.24 3.23 -34.62
CA ARG A 12 3.97 4.34 -34.00
C ARG A 12 3.40 4.64 -32.62
N PRO A 13 4.24 4.76 -31.59
CA PRO A 13 3.78 5.04 -30.23
C PRO A 13 3.10 6.41 -30.17
N THR A 14 1.82 6.44 -29.75
CA THR A 14 1.03 7.67 -29.58
C THR A 14 0.93 8.08 -28.11
N TRP A 15 0.84 9.39 -27.84
CA TRP A 15 0.45 9.96 -26.56
C TRP A 15 -1.05 10.33 -26.52
N ARG A 16 -1.81 10.06 -27.59
CA ARG A 16 -3.23 10.36 -27.69
C ARG A 16 -4.03 9.15 -27.23
N PHE A 17 -4.57 9.23 -26.03
CA PHE A 17 -5.45 8.22 -25.46
C PHE A 17 -6.92 8.67 -25.53
N PRO A 18 -7.89 7.73 -25.53
CA PRO A 18 -9.31 8.05 -25.53
C PRO A 18 -9.74 8.75 -24.23
N ARG A 19 -10.90 9.44 -24.27
CA ARG A 19 -11.41 10.17 -23.07
C ARG A 19 -11.56 9.28 -21.85
N ALA A 20 -12.01 8.02 -22.01
CA ALA A 20 -12.15 7.08 -20.92
C ALA A 20 -10.83 6.79 -20.18
N PHE A 21 -9.68 6.82 -20.88
CA PHE A 21 -8.37 6.70 -20.27
C PHE A 21 -8.07 7.86 -19.32
N TRP A 22 -8.28 9.10 -19.77
CA TRP A 22 -7.97 10.28 -18.96
C TRP A 22 -8.93 10.44 -17.77
N THR A 23 -10.23 10.16 -18.00
CA THR A 23 -11.21 10.18 -16.90
C THR A 23 -10.94 9.07 -15.90
N GLY A 24 -10.56 7.86 -16.34
CA GLY A 24 -10.16 6.77 -15.46
C GLY A 24 -8.93 7.13 -14.60
N ASN A 25 -7.91 7.74 -15.23
CA ASN A 25 -6.73 8.21 -14.49
C ASN A 25 -7.03 9.35 -13.49
N ALA A 26 -7.93 10.27 -13.85
CA ALA A 26 -8.38 11.32 -12.92
C ALA A 26 -9.12 10.72 -11.72
N VAL A 27 -10.00 9.77 -11.96
CA VAL A 27 -10.74 9.05 -10.92
C VAL A 27 -9.80 8.26 -10.00
N GLU A 28 -8.78 7.59 -10.56
CA GLU A 28 -7.73 6.91 -9.79
C GLU A 28 -6.97 7.87 -8.89
N LEU A 29 -6.61 9.06 -9.39
CA LEU A 29 -5.92 10.08 -8.59
C LEU A 29 -6.72 10.47 -7.36
N PHE A 30 -8.01 10.75 -7.49
CA PHE A 30 -8.89 11.09 -6.37
C PHE A 30 -9.05 9.92 -5.40
N GLU A 31 -9.19 8.70 -5.91
CA GLU A 31 -9.32 7.52 -5.08
C GLU A 31 -8.01 7.27 -4.29
N ARG A 32 -6.83 7.34 -4.93
CA ARG A 32 -5.56 7.20 -4.23
C ARG A 32 -5.35 8.29 -3.18
N ALA A 33 -5.73 9.54 -3.49
CA ALA A 33 -5.68 10.62 -2.52
C ALA A 33 -6.59 10.36 -1.31
N ALA A 34 -7.82 9.91 -1.53
CA ALA A 34 -8.74 9.52 -0.47
C ALA A 34 -8.17 8.38 0.39
N TYR A 35 -7.73 7.30 -0.26
CA TYR A 35 -7.22 6.11 0.40
C TYR A 35 -6.00 6.41 1.26
N TYR A 36 -4.94 6.95 0.66
CA TYR A 36 -3.69 7.20 1.38
C TYR A 36 -3.79 8.33 2.39
N GLY A 37 -4.70 9.29 2.18
CA GLY A 37 -5.00 10.34 3.15
C GLY A 37 -5.60 9.78 4.43
N THR A 38 -6.62 8.93 4.33
CA THR A 38 -7.20 8.25 5.52
C THR A 38 -6.24 7.18 6.06
N PHE A 39 -5.59 6.39 5.21
CA PHE A 39 -4.81 5.23 5.63
C PHE A 39 -3.59 5.60 6.48
N ILE A 40 -2.93 6.73 6.19
CA ILE A 40 -1.80 7.21 7.01
C ILE A 40 -2.24 7.62 8.42
N ALA A 41 -3.47 8.09 8.57
CA ALA A 41 -4.04 8.52 9.84
C ALA A 41 -4.83 7.40 10.55
N LEU A 42 -5.14 6.29 9.87
CA LEU A 42 -6.09 5.27 10.32
C LEU A 42 -5.73 4.69 11.68
N ALA A 43 -4.47 4.31 11.89
CA ALA A 43 -4.04 3.71 13.15
C ALA A 43 -4.24 4.67 14.33
N VAL A 44 -3.96 5.95 14.14
CA VAL A 44 -4.17 7.03 15.13
C VAL A 44 -5.67 7.29 15.31
N PHE A 45 -6.44 7.35 14.23
CA PHE A 45 -7.90 7.54 14.27
C PHE A 45 -8.58 6.44 15.11
N LEU A 46 -8.21 5.19 14.90
CA LEU A 46 -8.80 4.05 15.62
C LEU A 46 -8.57 4.13 17.13
N THR A 47 -7.40 4.61 17.58
CA THR A 47 -7.11 4.73 19.03
C THR A 47 -7.57 6.06 19.60
N ASP A 48 -7.24 7.18 18.95
CA ASP A 48 -7.40 8.49 19.54
C ASP A 48 -8.83 9.05 19.44
N VAL A 49 -9.56 8.65 18.38
CA VAL A 49 -10.94 9.12 18.14
C VAL A 49 -11.95 8.06 18.54
N VAL A 50 -11.78 6.81 18.06
CA VAL A 50 -12.77 5.74 18.28
C VAL A 50 -12.59 5.06 19.65
N GLY A 51 -11.36 5.11 20.21
CA GLY A 51 -11.07 4.55 21.53
C GLY A 51 -10.81 3.04 21.54
N PHE A 52 -10.36 2.47 20.43
CA PHE A 52 -9.87 1.08 20.43
C PHE A 52 -8.51 1.00 21.13
N SER A 53 -8.21 -0.15 21.73
CA SER A 53 -6.85 -0.47 22.17
C SER A 53 -5.91 -0.60 20.96
N ASP A 54 -4.58 -0.51 21.19
CA ASP A 54 -3.59 -0.70 20.14
C ASP A 54 -3.71 -2.07 19.47
N VAL A 55 -4.00 -3.13 20.22
CA VAL A 55 -4.22 -4.48 19.70
C VAL A 55 -5.47 -4.55 18.84
N ALA A 56 -6.59 -4.00 19.31
CA ALA A 56 -7.83 -3.99 18.53
C ALA A 56 -7.67 -3.17 17.23
N ALA A 57 -7.05 -2.00 17.31
CA ALA A 57 -6.75 -1.17 16.14
C ALA A 57 -5.81 -1.89 15.15
N GLY A 58 -4.83 -2.65 15.66
CA GLY A 58 -3.95 -3.49 14.87
C GLY A 58 -4.72 -4.55 14.08
N TRP A 59 -5.63 -5.30 14.72
CA TRP A 59 -6.47 -6.30 14.05
C TRP A 59 -7.46 -5.70 13.05
N ILE A 60 -8.12 -4.57 13.40
CA ILE A 60 -9.01 -3.86 12.49
C ILE A 60 -8.23 -3.39 11.26
N GLY A 61 -7.05 -2.77 11.46
CA GLY A 61 -6.17 -2.37 10.38
C GLY A 61 -5.69 -3.54 9.55
N ALA A 62 -5.37 -4.68 10.16
CA ALA A 62 -4.95 -5.91 9.49
C ALA A 62 -6.06 -6.45 8.57
N LEU A 63 -7.27 -6.61 9.09
CA LEU A 63 -8.41 -7.11 8.31
C LEU A 63 -8.80 -6.15 7.19
N PHE A 64 -8.85 -4.85 7.47
CA PHE A 64 -9.14 -3.82 6.47
C PHE A 64 -8.10 -3.82 5.34
N SER A 65 -6.82 -3.67 5.68
CA SER A 65 -5.77 -3.50 4.68
C SER A 65 -5.50 -4.76 3.88
N SER A 66 -5.57 -5.95 4.49
CA SER A 66 -5.39 -7.21 3.78
C SER A 66 -6.55 -7.52 2.83
N SER A 67 -7.81 -7.20 3.22
CA SER A 67 -8.98 -7.45 2.38
C SER A 67 -8.91 -6.72 1.03
N ILE A 68 -8.27 -5.55 0.94
CA ILE A 68 -8.07 -4.80 -0.31
C ILE A 68 -7.24 -5.59 -1.34
N TYR A 69 -6.43 -6.55 -0.90
CA TYR A 69 -5.64 -7.42 -1.80
C TYR A 69 -6.33 -8.75 -2.11
N LEU A 70 -7.31 -9.16 -1.32
CA LEU A 70 -8.05 -10.40 -1.54
C LEU A 70 -9.35 -10.16 -2.34
N LEU A 71 -10.11 -9.12 -2.01
CA LEU A 71 -11.39 -8.82 -2.64
C LEU A 71 -11.35 -8.61 -4.16
N PRO A 72 -10.27 -8.04 -4.78
CA PRO A 72 -10.19 -7.87 -6.23
C PRO A 72 -10.35 -9.15 -7.04
N PHE A 73 -10.09 -10.33 -6.47
CA PHE A 73 -10.31 -11.60 -7.15
C PHE A 73 -11.81 -11.87 -7.39
N VAL A 74 -12.67 -11.38 -6.52
CA VAL A 74 -14.12 -11.47 -6.64
C VAL A 74 -14.69 -10.26 -7.39
N THR A 75 -14.29 -9.05 -6.99
CA THR A 75 -14.82 -7.81 -7.56
C THR A 75 -14.40 -7.60 -9.01
N GLY A 76 -13.22 -8.11 -9.42
CA GLY A 76 -12.80 -8.09 -10.81
C GLY A 76 -13.73 -8.90 -11.71
N ALA A 77 -14.03 -10.14 -11.32
CA ALA A 77 -14.97 -10.99 -12.05
C ALA A 77 -16.41 -10.40 -12.06
N LEU A 78 -16.80 -9.73 -10.98
CA LEU A 78 -18.09 -9.06 -10.90
C LEU A 78 -18.12 -7.80 -11.79
N SER A 79 -17.02 -7.05 -11.85
CA SER A 79 -16.90 -5.87 -12.72
C SER A 79 -16.98 -6.21 -14.21
N ASP A 80 -16.43 -7.37 -14.61
CA ASP A 80 -16.53 -7.86 -15.99
C ASP A 80 -17.99 -8.17 -16.38
N ARG A 81 -18.84 -8.53 -15.41
CA ARG A 81 -20.27 -8.81 -15.63
C ARG A 81 -21.14 -7.57 -15.57
N LEU A 82 -20.88 -6.69 -14.60
CA LEU A 82 -21.66 -5.46 -14.39
C LEU A 82 -21.34 -4.38 -15.43
N GLY A 83 -20.16 -4.45 -16.06
CA GLY A 83 -19.60 -3.39 -16.85
C GLY A 83 -18.78 -2.39 -16.00
N PHE A 84 -17.85 -1.71 -16.66
CA PHE A 84 -16.85 -0.87 -15.97
C PHE A 84 -17.47 0.38 -15.33
N ARG A 85 -18.40 1.05 -16.03
CA ARG A 85 -19.04 2.28 -15.51
C ARG A 85 -19.94 2.00 -14.31
N PRO A 86 -20.89 1.04 -14.31
CA PRO A 86 -21.69 0.69 -13.14
C PRO A 86 -20.81 0.26 -11.95
N SER A 87 -19.75 -0.51 -12.20
CA SER A 87 -18.82 -0.94 -11.15
C SER A 87 -18.12 0.23 -10.46
N LEU A 88 -17.68 1.27 -11.19
CA LEU A 88 -17.08 2.46 -10.59
C LEU A 88 -18.11 3.33 -9.86
N LEU A 89 -19.34 3.46 -10.38
CA LEU A 89 -20.40 4.17 -9.67
C LEU A 89 -20.70 3.50 -8.33
N LEU A 90 -20.84 2.17 -8.31
CA LEU A 90 -20.98 1.40 -7.08
C LEU A 90 -19.79 1.58 -6.15
N ALA A 91 -18.57 1.47 -6.68
CA ALA A 91 -17.33 1.63 -5.93
C ALA A 91 -17.26 2.97 -5.19
N PHE A 92 -17.48 4.07 -5.90
CA PHE A 92 -17.40 5.40 -5.30
C PHE A 92 -18.56 5.74 -4.41
N THR A 93 -19.74 5.16 -4.61
CA THR A 93 -20.84 5.24 -3.66
C THR A 93 -20.46 4.54 -2.34
N LEU A 94 -19.92 3.32 -2.40
CA LEU A 94 -19.44 2.60 -1.22
C LEU A 94 -18.29 3.35 -0.51
N LEU A 95 -17.35 3.91 -1.26
CA LEU A 95 -16.24 4.70 -0.69
C LEU A 95 -16.75 5.98 -0.02
N ALA A 96 -17.66 6.70 -0.64
CA ALA A 96 -18.24 7.93 -0.06
C ALA A 96 -19.02 7.62 1.22
N LEU A 97 -19.86 6.56 1.22
CA LEU A 97 -20.58 6.11 2.40
C LEU A 97 -19.62 5.61 3.50
N GLY A 98 -18.59 4.86 3.14
CA GLY A 98 -17.61 4.35 4.09
C GLY A 98 -16.79 5.46 4.73
N TYR A 99 -16.18 6.37 3.96
CA TYR A 99 -15.45 7.51 4.50
C TYR A 99 -16.37 8.49 5.25
N GLY A 100 -17.58 8.72 4.76
CA GLY A 100 -18.60 9.48 5.48
C GLY A 100 -18.97 8.83 6.81
N GLY A 101 -19.14 7.51 6.83
CA GLY A 101 -19.39 6.73 8.05
C GLY A 101 -18.27 6.89 9.08
N LEU A 102 -17.00 6.84 8.64
CA LEU A 102 -15.86 7.10 9.53
C LEU A 102 -15.87 8.53 10.10
N ALA A 103 -16.25 9.53 9.29
CA ALA A 103 -16.24 10.92 9.71
C ALA A 103 -17.40 11.28 10.66
N PHE A 104 -18.60 10.79 10.37
CA PHE A 104 -19.82 11.21 11.09
C PHE A 104 -20.22 10.24 12.21
N PHE A 105 -19.80 8.99 12.15
CA PHE A 105 -20.12 7.95 13.13
C PHE A 105 -18.87 7.23 13.65
N PRO A 106 -17.91 7.94 14.30
CA PRO A 106 -16.66 7.38 14.78
C PRO A 106 -16.84 6.55 16.06
N THR A 107 -17.69 5.54 16.01
CA THR A 107 -17.96 4.63 17.14
C THR A 107 -17.38 3.25 16.89
N GLN A 108 -17.11 2.50 17.97
CA GLN A 108 -16.53 1.15 17.87
C GLN A 108 -17.41 0.18 17.06
N GLY A 109 -18.73 0.35 17.05
CA GLY A 109 -19.65 -0.45 16.25
C GLY A 109 -19.72 -0.05 14.78
N ALA A 110 -19.72 1.26 14.49
CA ALA A 110 -19.90 1.75 13.11
C ALA A 110 -18.60 1.73 12.28
N VAL A 111 -17.45 1.93 12.91
CA VAL A 111 -16.16 2.04 12.19
C VAL A 111 -15.77 0.74 11.45
N PRO A 112 -15.87 -0.46 12.02
CA PRO A 112 -15.59 -1.70 11.27
C PRO A 112 -16.49 -1.87 10.03
N PHE A 113 -17.77 -1.53 10.15
CA PHE A 113 -18.70 -1.55 9.03
C PHE A 113 -18.32 -0.52 7.95
N SER A 114 -18.00 0.70 8.36
CA SER A 114 -17.54 1.77 7.46
C SER A 114 -16.26 1.38 6.72
N LEU A 115 -15.30 0.75 7.40
CA LEU A 115 -14.07 0.21 6.80
C LEU A 115 -14.36 -0.92 5.82
N ALA A 116 -15.35 -1.78 6.11
CA ALA A 116 -15.78 -2.83 5.17
C ALA A 116 -16.36 -2.22 3.88
N LEU A 117 -17.13 -1.13 3.96
CA LEU A 117 -17.60 -0.39 2.79
C LEU A 117 -16.44 0.21 1.99
N VAL A 118 -15.44 0.81 2.67
CA VAL A 118 -14.24 1.34 2.01
C VAL A 118 -13.45 0.22 1.33
N ALA A 119 -13.23 -0.92 1.99
CA ALA A 119 -12.52 -2.06 1.43
C ALA A 119 -13.23 -2.62 0.20
N MET A 120 -14.55 -2.79 0.28
CA MET A 120 -15.36 -3.28 -0.84
C MET A 120 -15.34 -2.29 -2.01
N GLY A 121 -15.54 -0.99 -1.76
CA GLY A 121 -15.47 0.04 -2.80
C GLY A 121 -14.10 0.10 -3.48
N GLY A 122 -13.01 0.15 -2.70
CA GLY A 122 -11.64 0.17 -3.22
C GLY A 122 -11.27 -1.07 -4.04
N ALA A 123 -11.82 -2.23 -3.66
CA ALA A 123 -11.59 -3.48 -4.39
C ALA A 123 -12.16 -3.48 -5.82
N PHE A 124 -13.22 -2.73 -6.10
CA PHE A 124 -13.76 -2.56 -7.46
C PHE A 124 -12.93 -1.62 -8.32
N VAL A 125 -12.32 -0.58 -7.73
CA VAL A 125 -11.63 0.48 -8.49
C VAL A 125 -10.45 -0.08 -9.27
N LYS A 126 -9.56 -0.80 -8.60
CA LYS A 126 -8.29 -1.24 -9.20
C LYS A 126 -8.47 -2.12 -10.45
N PRO A 127 -9.30 -3.19 -10.46
CA PRO A 127 -9.50 -3.99 -11.67
C PRO A 127 -10.09 -3.20 -12.82
N VAL A 128 -11.07 -2.32 -12.54
CA VAL A 128 -11.76 -1.53 -13.56
C VAL A 128 -10.82 -0.51 -14.21
N ILE A 129 -10.04 0.23 -13.40
CA ILE A 129 -9.14 1.25 -13.95
C ILE A 129 -7.99 0.60 -14.72
N THR A 130 -7.36 -0.45 -14.17
CA THR A 130 -6.29 -1.18 -14.90
C THR A 130 -6.82 -1.82 -16.18
N GLY A 131 -8.04 -2.36 -16.17
CA GLY A 131 -8.74 -2.84 -17.36
C GLY A 131 -9.01 -1.73 -18.37
N THR A 132 -9.43 -0.55 -17.92
CA THR A 132 -9.63 0.64 -18.79
C THR A 132 -8.34 1.07 -19.45
N VAL A 133 -7.22 1.12 -18.69
CA VAL A 133 -5.89 1.45 -19.21
C VAL A 133 -5.46 0.44 -20.28
N ALA A 134 -5.64 -0.85 -20.01
CA ALA A 134 -5.31 -1.92 -20.95
C ALA A 134 -6.11 -1.85 -22.24
N ARG A 135 -7.45 -1.64 -22.15
CA ARG A 135 -8.35 -1.51 -23.33
C ARG A 135 -8.15 -0.22 -24.09
N SER A 136 -7.57 0.80 -23.47
CA SER A 136 -7.31 2.11 -24.08
C SER A 136 -5.95 2.20 -24.79
N SER A 137 -5.15 1.12 -24.77
CA SER A 137 -3.79 1.08 -25.29
C SER A 137 -3.56 -0.16 -26.16
N ASP A 138 -2.77 0.01 -27.21
CA ASP A 138 -2.27 -1.07 -28.07
C ASP A 138 -0.87 -1.54 -27.63
N GLY A 139 -0.32 -2.55 -28.32
CA GLY A 139 1.01 -3.07 -28.02
C GLY A 139 2.13 -2.03 -27.98
N ALA A 140 2.07 -1.03 -28.86
CA ALA A 140 3.09 0.03 -28.98
C ALA A 140 2.95 1.12 -27.91
N SER A 141 1.72 1.41 -27.45
CA SER A 141 1.42 2.48 -26.48
C SER A 141 1.19 1.96 -25.06
N ARG A 142 1.07 0.64 -24.86
CA ARG A 142 0.72 0.01 -23.58
C ARG A 142 1.66 0.39 -22.44
N ALA A 143 2.97 0.32 -22.67
CA ALA A 143 3.96 0.69 -21.66
C ALA A 143 3.81 2.14 -21.18
N ARG A 144 3.51 3.08 -22.12
CA ARG A 144 3.28 4.50 -21.79
C ARG A 144 1.97 4.69 -21.03
N ALA A 145 0.91 4.00 -21.42
CA ALA A 145 -0.38 4.05 -20.74
C ALA A 145 -0.25 3.63 -19.28
N PHE A 146 0.43 2.51 -19.01
CA PHE A 146 0.66 2.05 -17.64
C PHE A 146 1.64 2.94 -16.87
N SER A 147 2.62 3.57 -17.53
CA SER A 147 3.50 4.56 -16.88
C SER A 147 2.73 5.80 -16.44
N LEU A 148 1.83 6.32 -17.27
CA LEU A 148 0.94 7.44 -16.90
C LEU A 148 0.00 7.04 -15.75
N PHE A 149 -0.59 5.87 -15.81
CA PHE A 149 -1.43 5.34 -14.73
C PHE A 149 -0.66 5.27 -13.41
N TYR A 150 0.54 4.67 -13.44
CA TYR A 150 1.39 4.55 -12.24
C TYR A 150 1.81 5.93 -11.69
N MET A 151 2.06 6.89 -12.57
CA MET A 151 2.31 8.28 -12.17
C MET A 151 1.11 8.88 -11.44
N MET A 152 -0.13 8.69 -11.94
CA MET A 152 -1.34 9.18 -11.28
C MET A 152 -1.56 8.53 -9.91
N VAL A 153 -1.29 7.22 -9.76
CA VAL A 153 -1.31 6.52 -8.47
C VAL A 153 -0.36 7.19 -7.46
N ASN A 154 0.87 7.49 -7.89
CA ASN A 154 1.87 8.10 -7.00
C ASN A 154 1.55 9.56 -6.65
N ILE A 155 1.07 10.35 -7.62
CA ILE A 155 0.62 11.73 -7.36
C ILE A 155 -0.56 11.72 -6.38
N GLY A 156 -1.55 10.84 -6.56
CA GLY A 156 -2.67 10.70 -5.65
C GLY A 156 -2.22 10.31 -4.23
N SER A 157 -1.34 9.31 -4.12
CA SER A 157 -0.78 8.87 -2.84
C SER A 157 -0.01 9.99 -2.12
N PHE A 158 0.84 10.69 -2.85
CA PHE A 158 1.61 11.82 -2.31
C PHE A 158 0.69 12.96 -1.86
N THR A 159 -0.26 13.34 -2.70
CA THR A 159 -1.22 14.44 -2.42
C THR A 159 -2.09 14.09 -1.21
N GLY A 160 -2.63 12.87 -1.14
CA GLY A 160 -3.47 12.43 -0.03
C GLY A 160 -2.77 12.55 1.32
N LYS A 161 -1.56 12.03 1.43
CA LYS A 161 -0.74 12.15 2.66
C LYS A 161 -0.35 13.60 2.95
N THR A 162 -0.01 14.38 1.92
CA THR A 162 0.35 15.79 2.09
C THR A 162 -0.82 16.61 2.64
N VAL A 163 -2.04 16.39 2.15
CA VAL A 163 -3.25 17.09 2.60
C VAL A 163 -3.71 16.57 3.96
N ALA A 164 -3.51 15.31 4.29
CA ALA A 164 -3.91 14.75 5.59
C ALA A 164 -3.26 15.48 6.77
N ARG A 165 -2.01 15.95 6.64
CA ARG A 165 -1.30 16.68 7.71
C ARG A 165 -1.98 18.00 8.12
N PRO A 166 -2.23 18.98 7.22
CA PRO A 166 -2.94 20.20 7.60
C PRO A 166 -4.37 19.93 8.08
N VAL A 167 -5.10 18.96 7.49
CA VAL A 167 -6.43 18.58 7.98
C VAL A 167 -6.36 18.11 9.43
N ARG A 168 -5.43 17.20 9.74
CA ARG A 168 -5.20 16.73 11.12
C ARG A 168 -4.80 17.86 12.06
N ALA A 169 -3.93 18.77 11.63
CA ALA A 169 -3.42 19.85 12.47
C ALA A 169 -4.47 20.91 12.79
N LEU A 170 -5.33 21.24 11.83
CA LEU A 170 -6.31 22.32 11.97
C LEU A 170 -7.66 21.84 12.51
N MET A 171 -8.05 20.61 12.16
CA MET A 171 -9.39 20.09 12.43
C MET A 171 -9.39 18.80 13.26
N GLY A 172 -8.22 18.27 13.61
CA GLY A 172 -8.06 17.00 14.30
C GLY A 172 -8.09 15.78 13.38
N VAL A 173 -7.57 14.65 13.89
CA VAL A 173 -7.45 13.39 13.11
C VAL A 173 -8.82 12.83 12.71
N GLY A 174 -9.88 13.10 13.48
CA GLY A 174 -11.25 12.69 13.17
C GLY A 174 -11.81 13.28 11.87
N SER A 175 -11.25 14.40 11.40
CA SER A 175 -11.69 15.08 10.18
C SER A 175 -10.99 14.57 8.91
N VAL A 176 -9.94 13.76 9.03
CA VAL A 176 -9.23 13.22 7.86
C VAL A 176 -10.12 12.34 6.96
N PRO A 177 -10.99 11.45 7.49
CA PRO A 177 -11.93 10.70 6.66
C PRO A 177 -12.93 11.59 5.89
N LEU A 178 -13.26 12.77 6.40
CA LEU A 178 -14.15 13.71 5.70
C LEU A 178 -13.52 14.23 4.40
N TYR A 179 -12.23 14.57 4.43
CA TYR A 179 -11.48 14.87 3.20
C TYR A 179 -11.57 13.74 2.18
N SER A 180 -11.40 12.48 2.63
CA SER A 180 -11.50 11.31 1.75
C SER A 180 -12.90 11.08 1.22
N ALA A 181 -13.94 11.38 2.00
CA ALA A 181 -15.33 11.35 1.54
C ALA A 181 -15.57 12.36 0.40
N PHE A 182 -15.07 13.59 0.53
CA PHE A 182 -15.17 14.60 -0.54
C PHE A 182 -14.40 14.17 -1.80
N ALA A 183 -13.22 13.58 -1.66
CA ALA A 183 -12.46 13.08 -2.80
C ALA A 183 -13.20 11.91 -3.48
N ALA A 184 -13.84 11.01 -2.71
CA ALA A 184 -14.67 9.93 -3.25
C ALA A 184 -15.93 10.46 -3.97
N LEU A 185 -16.58 11.49 -3.42
CA LEU A 185 -17.72 12.16 -4.07
C LEU A 185 -17.30 12.86 -5.36
N ALA A 186 -16.13 13.51 -5.40
CA ALA A 186 -15.59 14.09 -6.62
C ALA A 186 -15.33 13.02 -7.68
N ALA A 187 -14.73 11.88 -7.29
CA ALA A 187 -14.53 10.74 -8.18
C ALA A 187 -15.86 10.14 -8.68
N LEU A 188 -16.88 10.06 -7.81
CA LEU A 188 -18.23 9.65 -8.19
C LEU A 188 -18.83 10.57 -9.24
N ALA A 189 -18.75 11.88 -9.02
CA ALA A 189 -19.25 12.90 -9.97
C ALA A 189 -18.51 12.82 -11.33
N ILE A 190 -17.18 12.71 -11.30
CA ILE A 190 -16.38 12.55 -12.54
C ILE A 190 -16.80 11.26 -13.27
N THR A 191 -16.98 10.15 -12.53
CA THR A 191 -17.43 8.89 -13.12
C THR A 191 -18.81 9.01 -13.75
N ALA A 192 -19.76 9.64 -13.03
CA ALA A 192 -21.12 9.81 -13.52
C ALA A 192 -21.22 10.70 -14.76
N LEU A 193 -20.43 11.78 -14.79
CA LEU A 193 -20.54 12.79 -15.84
C LEU A 193 -19.63 12.53 -17.05
N PHE A 194 -18.47 11.89 -16.86
CA PHE A 194 -17.43 11.86 -17.89
C PHE A 194 -16.87 10.46 -18.19
N PHE A 195 -17.12 9.43 -17.41
CA PHE A 195 -16.58 8.09 -17.63
C PHE A 195 -17.53 7.23 -18.46
N PHE A 196 -17.27 7.16 -19.76
CA PHE A 196 -18.00 6.35 -20.74
C PHE A 196 -17.01 5.46 -21.50
N PRO A 197 -16.58 4.33 -20.90
CA PRO A 197 -15.70 3.39 -21.57
C PRO A 197 -16.43 2.70 -22.72
N ARG A 198 -15.70 2.37 -23.79
CA ARG A 198 -16.23 1.48 -24.83
C ARG A 198 -16.18 0.05 -24.30
N GLU A 199 -17.31 -0.59 -24.21
CA GLU A 199 -17.41 -2.01 -23.88
C GLU A 199 -17.24 -2.80 -25.20
N ASN A 200 -16.09 -3.44 -25.37
CA ASN A 200 -15.88 -4.37 -26.46
C ASN A 200 -16.46 -5.72 -26.02
N GLY A 201 -17.58 -6.14 -26.62
CA GLY A 201 -18.36 -7.30 -26.22
C GLY A 201 -17.74 -8.68 -26.52
N GLU A 202 -16.44 -8.78 -26.83
CA GLU A 202 -15.82 -10.03 -27.30
C GLU A 202 -15.13 -10.84 -26.20
N GLU A 203 -14.81 -10.29 -25.03
CA GLU A 203 -14.18 -11.06 -23.96
C GLU A 203 -15.23 -11.70 -23.05
N ARG A 204 -15.27 -13.03 -22.99
CA ARG A 204 -16.11 -13.74 -22.03
C ARG A 204 -15.72 -13.36 -20.60
N PRO A 205 -16.66 -12.82 -19.78
CA PRO A 205 -16.36 -12.43 -18.42
C PRO A 205 -15.88 -13.64 -17.61
N ARG A 206 -14.77 -13.47 -16.88
CA ARG A 206 -14.29 -14.52 -15.96
C ARG A 206 -15.35 -14.75 -14.87
N SER A 207 -15.58 -16.02 -14.52
CA SER A 207 -16.43 -16.33 -13.39
C SER A 207 -15.66 -16.23 -12.07
N VAL A 208 -16.37 -15.93 -10.98
CA VAL A 208 -15.77 -15.97 -9.63
C VAL A 208 -15.17 -17.35 -9.34
N ALA A 209 -15.84 -18.44 -9.76
CA ALA A 209 -15.32 -19.79 -9.63
C ALA A 209 -13.97 -19.97 -10.32
N GLN A 210 -13.81 -19.48 -11.56
CA GLN A 210 -12.53 -19.52 -12.28
C GLN A 210 -11.43 -18.71 -11.58
N SER A 211 -11.77 -17.59 -10.96
CA SER A 211 -10.81 -16.83 -10.16
C SER A 211 -10.38 -17.59 -8.90
N LEU A 212 -11.31 -18.26 -8.21
CA LEU A 212 -10.99 -19.09 -7.04
C LEU A 212 -10.22 -20.36 -7.41
N GLU A 213 -10.54 -21.00 -8.53
CA GLU A 213 -9.74 -22.11 -9.06
C GLU A 213 -8.31 -21.69 -9.39
N GLY A 214 -8.14 -20.51 -10.00
CA GLY A 214 -6.81 -19.94 -10.25
C GLY A 214 -6.03 -19.69 -8.96
N LEU A 215 -6.68 -19.22 -7.89
CA LEU A 215 -6.07 -19.10 -6.57
C LEU A 215 -5.60 -20.46 -6.05
N ALA A 216 -6.44 -21.49 -6.14
CA ALA A 216 -6.09 -22.85 -5.72
C ALA A 216 -4.89 -23.41 -6.50
N VAL A 217 -4.81 -23.15 -7.81
CA VAL A 217 -3.67 -23.56 -8.66
C VAL A 217 -2.37 -22.89 -8.18
N VAL A 218 -2.41 -21.59 -7.91
CA VAL A 218 -1.24 -20.84 -7.44
C VAL A 218 -0.80 -21.29 -6.06
N LEU A 219 -1.74 -21.54 -5.13
CA LEU A 219 -1.43 -22.03 -3.79
C LEU A 219 -0.86 -23.45 -3.77
N ARG A 220 -1.15 -24.26 -4.78
CA ARG A 220 -0.53 -25.60 -4.95
C ARG A 220 0.90 -25.55 -5.48
N ASN A 221 1.34 -24.43 -6.04
CA ASN A 221 2.73 -24.25 -6.42
C ASN A 221 3.56 -23.86 -5.17
N GLY A 222 4.07 -24.88 -4.47
CA GLY A 222 4.79 -24.70 -3.20
C GLY A 222 6.01 -23.77 -3.31
N ARG A 223 6.72 -23.78 -4.44
CA ARG A 223 7.86 -22.87 -4.67
C ARG A 223 7.42 -21.42 -4.80
N PHE A 224 6.35 -21.17 -5.52
CA PHE A 224 5.80 -19.81 -5.65
C PHE A 224 5.19 -19.33 -4.33
N LEU A 225 4.46 -20.20 -3.62
CA LEU A 225 3.91 -19.89 -2.30
C LEU A 225 5.01 -19.56 -1.28
N ALA A 226 6.12 -20.33 -1.28
CA ALA A 226 7.26 -20.04 -0.42
C ALA A 226 7.83 -18.63 -0.67
N LEU A 227 7.99 -18.24 -1.94
CA LEU A 227 8.46 -16.89 -2.26
C LEU A 227 7.44 -15.80 -1.88
N ILE A 228 6.13 -16.05 -2.05
CA ILE A 228 5.08 -15.17 -1.56
C ILE A 228 5.23 -14.91 -0.05
N LEU A 229 5.38 -15.97 0.75
CA LEU A 229 5.53 -15.87 2.20
C LEU A 229 6.85 -15.21 2.61
N ILE A 230 7.95 -15.52 1.94
CA ILE A 230 9.25 -14.89 2.18
C ILE A 230 9.18 -13.39 1.89
N THR A 231 8.64 -13.00 0.75
CA THR A 231 8.53 -11.57 0.39
C THR A 231 7.45 -10.83 1.19
N ALA A 232 6.52 -11.54 1.84
CA ALA A 232 5.61 -10.95 2.80
C ALA A 232 6.34 -10.30 3.97
N GLY A 233 7.50 -10.84 4.41
CA GLY A 233 8.32 -10.22 5.45
C GLY A 233 8.82 -8.81 5.08
N PHE A 234 9.15 -8.57 3.80
CA PHE A 234 9.49 -7.24 3.30
C PHE A 234 8.32 -6.27 3.47
N TRP A 235 7.16 -6.63 2.94
CA TRP A 235 5.98 -5.78 2.97
C TRP A 235 5.39 -5.61 4.38
N ALA A 236 5.64 -6.55 5.30
CA ALA A 236 5.28 -6.43 6.70
C ALA A 236 6.02 -5.28 7.40
N ILE A 237 7.32 -5.09 7.10
CA ILE A 237 8.11 -3.96 7.60
C ILE A 237 7.68 -2.67 6.92
N GLN A 238 7.50 -2.67 5.60
CA GLN A 238 7.06 -1.47 4.87
C GLN A 238 5.65 -1.04 5.26
N GLY A 239 4.75 -1.96 5.59
CA GLY A 239 3.43 -1.66 6.13
C GLY A 239 3.44 -0.87 7.44
N GLN A 240 4.59 -0.87 8.16
CA GLN A 240 4.73 -0.09 9.39
C GLN A 240 4.73 1.43 9.16
N LEU A 241 4.91 1.88 7.92
CA LEU A 241 4.65 3.28 7.54
C LEU A 241 3.24 3.75 7.92
N TYR A 242 2.28 2.83 7.97
CA TYR A 242 0.87 3.11 8.25
C TYR A 242 0.41 2.56 9.59
N ALA A 243 0.97 1.45 10.05
CA ALA A 243 0.54 0.75 11.26
C ALA A 243 1.19 1.31 12.54
N SER A 244 2.52 1.33 12.62
CA SER A 244 3.27 1.69 13.83
C SER A 244 3.85 3.08 13.79
N MET A 245 4.45 3.49 12.66
CA MET A 245 5.24 4.73 12.56
C MET A 245 4.45 5.98 12.94
N PRO A 246 3.18 6.19 12.50
CA PRO A 246 2.44 7.39 12.88
C PRO A 246 2.24 7.52 14.39
N LYS A 247 1.87 6.42 15.07
CA LYS A 247 1.70 6.40 16.53
C LYS A 247 3.03 6.59 17.25
N TYR A 248 4.07 5.85 16.83
CA TYR A 248 5.41 5.96 17.39
C TYR A 248 5.93 7.40 17.36
N VAL A 249 5.81 8.05 16.20
CA VAL A 249 6.25 9.44 16.02
C VAL A 249 5.42 10.40 16.87
N LEU A 250 4.10 10.30 16.86
CA LEU A 250 3.24 11.20 17.61
C LEU A 250 3.38 11.02 19.13
N ARG A 251 3.63 9.81 19.62
CA ARG A 251 3.82 9.51 21.04
C ARG A 251 5.18 9.97 21.56
N LEU A 252 6.24 9.94 20.75
CA LEU A 252 7.60 10.27 21.17
C LEU A 252 8.04 11.69 20.82
N VAL A 253 7.61 12.22 19.68
CA VAL A 253 7.97 13.58 19.22
C VAL A 253 6.91 14.58 19.63
N GLY A 254 5.63 14.17 19.61
CA GLY A 254 4.50 15.02 19.96
C GLY A 254 3.56 15.30 18.79
N PRO A 255 2.42 15.98 19.06
CA PRO A 255 1.34 16.19 18.08
C PRO A 255 1.73 17.07 16.89
N GLU A 256 2.78 17.89 17.04
CA GLU A 256 3.30 18.75 15.96
C GLU A 256 4.12 17.98 14.91
N ALA A 257 4.51 16.75 15.20
CA ALA A 257 5.19 15.90 14.24
C ALA A 257 4.30 15.61 13.01
N SER A 258 4.94 15.29 11.90
CA SER A 258 4.28 15.13 10.59
C SER A 258 4.54 13.75 9.99
N PRO A 259 4.07 12.66 10.63
CA PRO A 259 4.28 11.30 10.12
C PRO A 259 3.73 11.12 8.70
N GLU A 260 2.71 11.89 8.32
CA GLU A 260 2.13 11.91 6.99
C GLU A 260 3.17 12.32 5.93
N TRP A 261 3.98 13.32 6.25
CA TRP A 261 5.03 13.79 5.35
C TRP A 261 6.25 12.88 5.36
N TYR A 262 6.57 12.27 6.51
CA TYR A 262 7.66 11.28 6.56
C TYR A 262 7.36 10.10 5.64
N ALA A 263 6.12 9.63 5.60
CA ALA A 263 5.71 8.55 4.72
C ALA A 263 5.81 8.90 3.22
N ASN A 264 5.87 10.19 2.84
CA ASN A 264 6.08 10.61 1.46
C ASN A 264 7.54 10.44 0.99
N VAL A 265 8.48 10.22 1.90
CA VAL A 265 9.88 9.95 1.54
C VAL A 265 10.02 8.64 0.76
N ASN A 266 9.24 7.61 1.11
CA ASN A 266 9.28 6.34 0.38
C ASN A 266 8.94 6.48 -1.11
N PRO A 267 7.76 6.98 -1.54
CA PRO A 267 7.46 7.13 -2.95
C PRO A 267 8.40 8.12 -3.66
N LEU A 268 8.91 9.13 -2.97
CA LEU A 268 9.90 10.05 -3.54
C LEU A 268 11.19 9.31 -3.91
N VAL A 269 11.72 8.51 -2.99
CA VAL A 269 12.93 7.69 -3.23
C VAL A 269 12.69 6.68 -4.35
N VAL A 270 11.54 6.01 -4.36
CA VAL A 270 11.19 5.05 -5.42
C VAL A 270 11.15 5.74 -6.79
N VAL A 271 10.47 6.87 -6.92
CA VAL A 271 10.38 7.60 -8.19
C VAL A 271 11.76 8.04 -8.70
N LEU A 272 12.63 8.50 -7.80
CA LEU A 272 13.96 8.96 -8.16
C LEU A 272 14.91 7.81 -8.50
N LEU A 273 14.82 6.67 -7.81
CA LEU A 273 15.85 5.63 -7.85
C LEU A 273 15.43 4.36 -8.60
N VAL A 274 14.14 4.10 -8.87
CA VAL A 274 13.71 2.84 -9.50
C VAL A 274 14.37 2.59 -10.85
N VAL A 275 14.51 3.62 -11.69
CA VAL A 275 15.14 3.49 -13.02
C VAL A 275 16.65 3.25 -12.90
N PRO A 276 17.45 4.08 -12.18
CA PRO A 276 18.87 3.82 -11.95
C PRO A 276 19.14 2.44 -11.34
N VAL A 277 18.38 2.05 -10.30
CA VAL A 277 18.56 0.75 -9.63
C VAL A 277 18.22 -0.40 -10.59
N THR A 278 17.10 -0.33 -11.34
CA THR A 278 16.75 -1.36 -12.33
C THR A 278 17.87 -1.53 -13.36
N HIS A 279 18.50 -0.42 -13.79
CA HIS A 279 19.63 -0.47 -14.71
C HIS A 279 20.88 -1.12 -14.08
N LEU A 280 21.15 -0.79 -12.82
CA LEU A 280 22.27 -1.36 -12.06
C LEU A 280 22.15 -2.86 -11.90
N VAL A 281 20.94 -3.35 -11.56
CA VAL A 281 20.70 -4.78 -11.28
C VAL A 281 20.33 -5.62 -12.50
N ARG A 282 20.37 -5.05 -13.70
CA ARG A 282 19.95 -5.77 -14.93
C ARG A 282 20.69 -7.09 -15.17
N LYS A 283 21.93 -7.23 -14.67
CA LYS A 283 22.75 -8.45 -14.78
C LYS A 283 22.51 -9.44 -13.63
N LEU A 284 21.81 -9.06 -12.57
CA LEU A 284 21.49 -9.94 -11.47
C LEU A 284 20.30 -10.83 -11.83
N SER A 285 20.26 -12.06 -11.29
CA SER A 285 19.05 -12.87 -11.34
C SER A 285 17.93 -12.21 -10.51
N PRO A 286 16.65 -12.47 -10.81
CA PRO A 286 15.54 -11.94 -10.00
C PRO A 286 15.69 -12.29 -8.52
N VAL A 287 16.07 -13.53 -8.19
CA VAL A 287 16.27 -13.98 -6.80
C VAL A 287 17.41 -13.22 -6.12
N ALA A 288 18.52 -12.95 -6.82
CA ALA A 288 19.64 -12.19 -6.26
C ALA A 288 19.24 -10.73 -5.95
N SER A 289 18.46 -10.08 -6.84
CA SER A 289 17.97 -8.72 -6.60
C SER A 289 16.99 -8.68 -5.42
N ILE A 290 16.07 -9.66 -5.32
CA ILE A 290 15.18 -9.83 -4.16
C ILE A 290 16.02 -10.02 -2.89
N GLY A 291 17.13 -10.76 -2.97
CA GLY A 291 18.07 -10.94 -1.85
C GLY A 291 18.66 -9.64 -1.34
N VAL A 292 19.08 -8.74 -2.24
CA VAL A 292 19.54 -7.39 -1.85
C VAL A 292 18.44 -6.63 -1.11
N ALA A 293 17.23 -6.64 -1.64
CA ALA A 293 16.10 -5.97 -0.99
C ALA A 293 15.80 -6.52 0.41
N LEU A 294 15.77 -7.85 0.55
CA LEU A 294 15.53 -8.53 1.84
C LEU A 294 16.70 -8.35 2.82
N GLY A 295 17.90 -8.06 2.35
CA GLY A 295 19.03 -7.65 3.19
C GLY A 295 18.92 -6.19 3.66
N LEU A 296 18.42 -5.29 2.82
CA LEU A 296 18.27 -3.87 3.14
C LEU A 296 17.08 -3.58 4.06
N ILE A 297 15.98 -4.33 3.94
CA ILE A 297 14.75 -4.02 4.70
C ILE A 297 14.91 -4.18 6.23
N PRO A 298 15.56 -5.23 6.79
CA PRO A 298 15.83 -5.28 8.22
C PRO A 298 16.79 -4.16 8.67
N LEU A 299 17.74 -3.74 7.83
CA LEU A 299 18.61 -2.60 8.13
C LEU A 299 17.82 -1.31 8.28
N SER A 300 16.74 -1.11 7.49
CA SER A 300 15.87 0.05 7.66
C SER A 300 15.22 0.09 9.05
N ALA A 301 14.75 -1.05 9.54
CA ALA A 301 14.17 -1.16 10.87
C ALA A 301 15.23 -0.97 11.97
N LEU A 302 16.46 -1.47 11.76
CA LEU A 302 17.59 -1.22 12.68
C LEU A 302 17.96 0.27 12.73
N VAL A 303 17.97 0.98 11.59
CA VAL A 303 18.14 2.45 11.58
C VAL A 303 17.06 3.13 12.41
N MET A 304 15.79 2.73 12.26
CA MET A 304 14.70 3.27 13.06
C MET A 304 14.87 2.97 14.56
N SER A 305 15.41 1.81 14.94
CA SER A 305 15.63 1.42 16.33
C SER A 305 16.69 2.28 17.04
N LEU A 306 17.62 2.87 16.29
CA LEU A 306 18.63 3.79 16.86
C LEU A 306 18.00 5.04 17.49
N SER A 307 16.72 5.31 17.22
CA SER A 307 15.97 6.41 17.83
C SER A 307 15.91 6.36 19.37
N GLY A 308 16.09 5.19 19.96
CA GLY A 308 16.18 5.03 21.42
C GLY A 308 17.56 5.37 22.01
N ASN A 309 18.59 5.41 21.18
CA ASN A 309 19.98 5.60 21.63
C ASN A 309 20.50 7.03 21.45
N LEU A 310 19.84 7.84 20.62
CA LEU A 310 20.23 9.22 20.38
C LEU A 310 19.55 10.15 21.37
N GLN A 311 20.36 10.86 22.15
CA GLN A 311 19.89 11.87 23.09
C GLN A 311 20.15 13.28 22.55
N GLY A 312 19.15 14.15 22.73
CA GLY A 312 19.22 15.56 22.31
C GLY A 312 18.94 15.78 20.80
N PRO A 313 18.72 17.03 20.42
CA PRO A 313 18.31 17.38 19.06
C PRO A 313 19.47 17.24 18.05
N VAL A 314 19.16 16.76 16.85
CA VAL A 314 20.08 16.65 15.72
C VAL A 314 20.00 17.93 14.88
N ARG A 315 21.14 18.56 14.62
CA ARG A 315 21.24 19.72 13.70
C ARG A 315 21.56 19.23 12.30
N LEU A 316 20.63 19.49 11.36
CA LEU A 316 20.79 19.09 9.96
C LEU A 316 20.34 20.25 9.05
N PHE A 317 21.20 20.70 8.13
CA PHE A 317 20.94 21.79 7.19
C PHE A 317 20.40 23.09 7.85
N GLY A 318 20.89 23.42 9.06
CA GLY A 318 20.43 24.60 9.82
C GLY A 318 19.14 24.41 10.60
N ALA A 319 18.44 23.29 10.43
CA ALA A 319 17.25 22.94 11.22
C ALA A 319 17.62 22.08 12.43
N THR A 320 16.90 22.26 13.53
CA THR A 320 17.02 21.44 14.73
C THR A 320 15.87 20.42 14.74
N LEU A 321 16.20 19.14 14.58
CA LEU A 321 15.25 18.06 14.42
C LEU A 321 15.30 17.09 15.59
N HIS A 322 14.15 16.49 15.92
CA HIS A 322 14.09 15.43 16.90
C HIS A 322 14.78 14.16 16.34
N PRO A 323 15.58 13.40 17.13
CA PRO A 323 16.29 12.20 16.65
C PRO A 323 15.35 11.16 16.00
N VAL A 324 14.18 10.94 16.59
CA VAL A 324 13.15 10.06 16.03
C VAL A 324 12.77 10.47 14.59
N THR A 325 12.58 11.77 14.35
CA THR A 325 12.27 12.28 12.99
C THR A 325 13.36 11.89 11.99
N VAL A 326 14.62 12.18 12.34
CA VAL A 326 15.76 11.90 11.43
C VAL A 326 15.87 10.42 11.12
N LEU A 327 15.76 9.57 12.14
CA LEU A 327 15.95 8.14 11.97
C LEU A 327 14.75 7.46 11.30
N MET A 328 13.51 7.93 11.56
CA MET A 328 12.34 7.46 10.82
C MET A 328 12.46 7.81 9.33
N VAL A 329 12.78 9.07 8.99
CA VAL A 329 12.95 9.51 7.59
C VAL A 329 14.08 8.73 6.91
N SER A 330 15.21 8.50 7.58
CA SER A 330 16.34 7.73 7.05
C SER A 330 15.96 6.26 6.81
N GLY A 331 15.29 5.63 7.76
CA GLY A 331 14.80 4.26 7.62
C GLY A 331 13.78 4.14 6.48
N ILE A 332 12.84 5.09 6.35
CA ILE A 332 11.86 5.13 5.26
C ILE A 332 12.56 5.30 3.90
N ALA A 333 13.58 6.15 3.81
CA ALA A 333 14.37 6.29 2.59
C ALA A 333 15.06 4.97 2.20
N LEU A 334 15.60 4.25 3.17
CA LEU A 334 16.21 2.93 2.94
C LEU A 334 15.16 1.88 2.53
N GLN A 335 13.92 1.94 3.06
CA GLN A 335 12.81 1.11 2.58
C GLN A 335 12.48 1.38 1.11
N GLY A 336 12.40 2.66 0.70
CA GLY A 336 12.17 3.03 -0.69
C GLY A 336 13.28 2.54 -1.63
N LEU A 337 14.54 2.62 -1.19
CA LEU A 337 15.66 2.05 -1.93
C LEU A 337 15.53 0.52 -2.05
N ALA A 338 15.23 -0.17 -0.96
CA ALA A 338 15.04 -1.62 -0.97
C ALA A 338 13.87 -2.05 -1.89
N GLU A 339 12.79 -1.27 -1.94
CA GLU A 339 11.66 -1.50 -2.84
C GLU A 339 12.06 -1.45 -4.31
N CYS A 340 12.98 -0.58 -4.70
CA CYS A 340 13.51 -0.50 -6.07
C CYS A 340 14.18 -1.81 -6.53
N PHE A 341 14.79 -2.56 -5.59
CA PHE A 341 15.38 -3.87 -5.88
C PHE A 341 14.33 -4.98 -5.92
N LEU A 342 13.26 -4.89 -5.12
CA LEU A 342 12.26 -5.95 -5.00
C LEU A 342 11.23 -5.92 -6.13
N SER A 343 10.50 -4.79 -6.25
CA SER A 343 9.23 -4.75 -6.95
C SER A 343 9.30 -5.18 -8.42
N PRO A 344 10.23 -4.67 -9.27
CA PRO A 344 10.31 -5.10 -10.66
C PRO A 344 10.70 -6.58 -10.79
N ARG A 345 11.63 -7.04 -9.96
CA ARG A 345 12.20 -8.39 -10.03
C ARG A 345 11.28 -9.47 -9.45
N TYR A 346 10.46 -9.10 -8.48
CA TYR A 346 9.46 -10.00 -7.93
C TYR A 346 8.37 -10.34 -8.96
N LEU A 347 7.86 -9.35 -9.69
CA LEU A 347 6.89 -9.58 -10.76
C LEU A 347 7.49 -10.34 -11.93
N GLU A 348 8.74 -10.07 -12.28
CA GLU A 348 9.48 -10.86 -13.29
C GLU A 348 9.60 -12.33 -12.85
N PHE A 349 9.95 -12.59 -11.59
CA PHE A 349 10.01 -13.97 -11.08
C PHE A 349 8.64 -14.63 -11.13
N ALA A 350 7.59 -13.94 -10.68
CA ALA A 350 6.23 -14.47 -10.68
C ALA A 350 5.78 -14.87 -12.09
N SER A 351 6.06 -14.04 -13.10
CA SER A 351 5.74 -14.36 -14.50
C SER A 351 6.48 -15.59 -15.03
N ARG A 352 7.74 -15.78 -14.62
CA ARG A 352 8.55 -16.95 -15.02
C ARG A 352 8.12 -18.28 -14.36
N GLN A 353 7.40 -18.23 -13.23
CA GLN A 353 6.85 -19.43 -12.56
C GLN A 353 5.55 -19.91 -13.20
N ALA A 354 4.93 -19.08 -14.04
CA ALA A 354 3.67 -19.39 -14.67
C ALA A 354 3.83 -20.43 -15.80
N PRO A 355 2.89 -21.40 -15.93
CA PRO A 355 2.74 -22.16 -17.15
C PRO A 355 2.45 -21.22 -18.34
N PRO A 356 2.81 -21.60 -19.59
CA PRO A 356 2.53 -20.79 -20.77
C PRO A 356 1.05 -20.36 -20.84
N GLY A 357 0.81 -19.07 -21.03
CA GLY A 357 -0.55 -18.49 -21.10
C GLY A 357 -1.19 -18.17 -19.75
N GLN A 358 -0.52 -18.43 -18.62
CA GLN A 358 -1.02 -18.13 -17.27
C GLN A 358 -0.21 -17.03 -16.56
N GLU A 359 0.65 -16.30 -17.26
CA GLU A 359 1.55 -15.29 -16.71
C GLU A 359 0.76 -14.19 -15.97
N GLY A 360 -0.34 -13.72 -16.56
CA GLY A 360 -1.22 -12.74 -15.96
C GLY A 360 -1.89 -13.21 -14.66
N LEU A 361 -2.23 -14.51 -14.58
CA LEU A 361 -2.77 -15.14 -13.39
C LEU A 361 -1.75 -15.09 -12.25
N TYR A 362 -0.52 -15.56 -12.50
CA TYR A 362 0.54 -15.60 -11.51
C TYR A 362 0.95 -14.20 -11.05
N MET A 363 1.03 -13.22 -11.95
CA MET A 363 1.29 -11.82 -11.57
C MET A 363 0.17 -11.23 -10.70
N GLY A 364 -1.09 -11.56 -10.96
CA GLY A 364 -2.20 -11.15 -10.14
C GLY A 364 -2.11 -11.71 -8.72
N TYR A 365 -1.85 -13.01 -8.59
CA TYR A 365 -1.73 -13.67 -7.28
C TYR A 365 -0.39 -13.40 -6.57
N ALA A 366 0.61 -12.84 -7.25
CA ALA A 366 1.84 -12.40 -6.60
C ALA A 366 1.57 -11.40 -5.46
N HIS A 367 0.53 -10.58 -5.58
CA HIS A 367 0.13 -9.63 -4.55
C HIS A 367 -0.42 -10.27 -3.25
N LEU A 368 -0.59 -11.58 -3.19
CA LEU A 368 -0.86 -12.28 -1.93
C LEU A 368 0.26 -12.10 -0.89
N ASN A 369 1.47 -11.78 -1.31
CA ASN A 369 2.53 -11.41 -0.37
C ASN A 369 2.14 -10.20 0.47
N THR A 370 1.52 -9.19 -0.12
CA THR A 370 1.05 -8.00 0.59
C THR A 370 -0.18 -8.33 1.46
N PHE A 371 -1.05 -9.22 1.01
CA PHE A 371 -2.15 -9.72 1.86
C PHE A 371 -1.63 -10.32 3.17
N PHE A 372 -0.70 -11.28 3.11
CA PHE A 372 -0.13 -11.90 4.32
C PHE A 372 0.68 -10.90 5.15
N ALA A 373 1.45 -10.05 4.49
CA ALA A 373 2.26 -9.02 5.14
C ALA A 373 1.42 -8.08 5.99
N TRP A 374 0.31 -7.61 5.46
CA TRP A 374 -0.52 -6.63 6.15
C TRP A 374 -1.40 -7.30 7.20
N LEU A 375 -1.90 -8.51 6.93
CA LEU A 375 -2.65 -9.28 7.92
C LEU A 375 -1.81 -9.51 9.19
N PHE A 376 -0.61 -10.05 9.05
CA PHE A 376 0.26 -10.35 10.19
C PHE A 376 1.03 -9.13 10.70
N GLY A 377 1.49 -8.24 9.80
CA GLY A 377 2.27 -7.06 10.17
C GLY A 377 1.48 -6.03 10.97
N PHE A 378 0.22 -5.76 10.58
CA PHE A 378 -0.64 -4.84 11.34
C PHE A 378 -1.12 -5.45 12.66
N ALA A 379 -1.49 -6.74 12.66
CA ALA A 379 -1.84 -7.42 13.91
C ALA A 379 -0.67 -7.39 14.90
N LEU A 380 0.54 -7.77 14.45
CA LEU A 380 1.75 -7.73 15.27
C LEU A 380 2.05 -6.31 15.78
N SER A 381 1.84 -5.28 14.95
CA SER A 381 2.08 -3.89 15.34
C SER A 381 1.26 -3.46 16.54
N GLY A 382 0.02 -3.92 16.65
CA GLY A 382 -0.85 -3.63 17.80
C GLY A 382 -0.26 -4.14 19.11
N TYR A 383 0.18 -5.39 19.14
CA TYR A 383 0.83 -5.98 20.32
C TYR A 383 2.15 -5.30 20.67
N LEU A 384 2.97 -4.99 19.65
CA LEU A 384 4.26 -4.34 19.88
C LEU A 384 4.09 -2.89 20.36
N LEU A 385 3.09 -2.17 19.87
CA LEU A 385 2.78 -0.81 20.34
C LEU A 385 2.30 -0.86 21.80
N GLU A 386 1.39 -1.76 22.13
CA GLU A 386 0.90 -1.89 23.50
C GLU A 386 2.04 -2.24 24.48
N ALA A 387 2.97 -3.10 24.06
CA ALA A 387 4.09 -3.54 24.91
C ALA A 387 5.20 -2.49 25.05
N PHE A 388 5.59 -1.81 23.98
CA PHE A 388 6.80 -0.98 23.95
C PHE A 388 6.55 0.51 23.77
N CYS A 389 5.40 0.90 23.22
CA CYS A 389 5.05 2.29 22.96
C CYS A 389 3.56 2.53 23.26
N PRO A 390 3.11 2.29 24.53
CA PRO A 390 1.71 2.31 24.92
C PRO A 390 1.04 3.65 24.72
N ASP A 391 -0.30 3.64 24.61
CA ASP A 391 -1.10 4.86 24.44
C ASP A 391 -0.94 5.79 25.65
N PRO A 392 -0.60 7.09 25.46
CA PRO A 392 -0.50 8.06 26.56
C PRO A 392 -1.76 8.16 27.40
N LYS A 393 -2.95 7.96 26.80
CA LYS A 393 -4.23 8.01 27.52
C LYS A 393 -4.34 6.84 28.51
N VAL A 394 -3.87 5.66 28.12
CA VAL A 394 -3.85 4.48 29.00
C VAL A 394 -2.89 4.69 30.16
N LEU A 395 -1.72 5.29 29.91
CA LEU A 395 -0.74 5.62 30.96
C LEU A 395 -1.30 6.69 31.91
N ALA A 396 -1.96 7.73 31.40
CA ALA A 396 -2.58 8.78 32.21
C ALA A 396 -3.73 8.22 33.06
N ALA A 397 -4.56 7.33 32.51
CA ALA A 397 -5.64 6.67 33.25
C ALA A 397 -5.15 5.79 34.42
N ARG A 398 -3.89 5.31 34.35
CA ARG A 398 -3.23 4.59 35.44
C ARG A 398 -2.66 5.52 36.54
N GLY A 399 -2.82 6.83 36.40
CA GLY A 399 -2.34 7.82 37.37
C GLY A 399 -0.82 7.97 37.39
N LEU A 400 -0.11 7.60 36.32
CA LEU A 400 1.35 7.67 36.24
C LEU A 400 1.84 9.11 36.22
N SER A 401 2.92 9.42 36.96
CA SER A 401 3.61 10.70 36.87
C SER A 401 4.23 10.92 35.48
N ARG A 402 4.59 12.15 35.14
CA ARG A 402 5.29 12.46 33.86
C ARG A 402 6.59 11.67 33.70
N GLU A 403 7.34 11.48 34.80
CA GLU A 403 8.58 10.71 34.81
C GLU A 403 8.31 9.23 34.56
N ALA A 404 7.28 8.66 35.20
CA ALA A 404 6.88 7.27 34.97
C ALA A 404 6.36 7.05 33.55
N MET A 405 5.64 8.03 32.95
CA MET A 405 5.26 7.97 31.54
C MET A 405 6.47 8.02 30.60
N ALA A 406 7.47 8.88 30.89
CA ALA A 406 8.70 8.92 30.10
C ALA A 406 9.48 7.59 30.21
N ALA A 407 9.53 6.99 31.39
CA ALA A 407 10.14 5.67 31.59
C ALA A 407 9.43 4.55 30.83
N ALA A 408 8.11 4.64 30.64
CA ALA A 408 7.34 3.68 29.85
C ALA A 408 7.76 3.66 28.35
N TYR A 409 8.33 4.75 27.84
CA TYR A 409 8.85 4.83 26.47
C TYR A 409 10.36 4.54 26.34
N ALA A 410 11.06 4.24 27.42
CA ALA A 410 12.50 3.96 27.39
C ALA A 410 12.88 2.86 26.40
N HIS A 411 12.00 1.88 26.24
CA HIS A 411 12.17 0.73 25.33
C HIS A 411 11.29 0.78 24.08
N ALA A 412 10.71 1.93 23.75
CA ALA A 412 9.83 2.06 22.57
C ALA A 412 10.51 1.59 21.26
N HIS A 413 11.80 1.80 21.13
CA HIS A 413 12.61 1.41 19.98
C HIS A 413 12.71 -0.12 19.79
N TYR A 414 12.37 -0.95 20.81
CA TYR A 414 12.37 -2.42 20.70
C TYR A 414 11.32 -2.92 19.70
N LEU A 415 10.26 -2.13 19.46
CA LEU A 415 9.31 -2.37 18.38
C LEU A 415 10.03 -2.56 17.03
N TRP A 416 11.03 -1.73 16.75
CA TRP A 416 11.78 -1.80 15.48
C TRP A 416 12.75 -2.97 15.44
N TYR A 417 13.32 -3.42 16.58
CA TYR A 417 14.10 -4.67 16.64
C TYR A 417 13.23 -5.89 16.30
N ALA A 418 11.98 -5.92 16.77
CA ALA A 418 11.06 -7.00 16.42
C ALA A 418 10.81 -7.06 14.91
N PHE A 419 10.58 -5.91 14.24
CA PHE A 419 10.44 -5.86 12.80
C PHE A 419 11.75 -6.17 12.05
N ALA A 420 12.91 -5.76 12.57
CA ALA A 420 14.19 -6.19 12.02
C ALA A 420 14.33 -7.72 12.06
N GLY A 421 13.88 -8.35 13.13
CA GLY A 421 13.81 -9.81 13.25
C GLY A 421 12.93 -10.46 12.18
N VAL A 422 11.75 -9.90 11.90
CA VAL A 422 10.87 -10.36 10.80
C VAL A 422 11.60 -10.27 9.46
N GLY A 423 12.31 -9.16 9.19
CA GLY A 423 13.08 -9.00 7.96
C GLY A 423 14.25 -9.98 7.85
N LEU A 424 14.95 -10.23 8.97
CA LEU A 424 16.02 -11.20 9.02
C LEU A 424 15.52 -12.63 8.75
N LEU A 425 14.39 -13.02 9.31
CA LEU A 425 13.75 -14.30 9.03
C LEU A 425 13.37 -14.43 7.55
N ALA A 426 12.85 -13.37 6.94
CA ALA A 426 12.55 -13.35 5.51
C ALA A 426 13.82 -13.49 4.65
N PHE A 427 14.91 -12.80 5.02
CA PHE A 427 16.20 -12.92 4.35
C PHE A 427 16.78 -14.34 4.44
N LEU A 428 16.80 -14.92 5.64
CA LEU A 428 17.25 -16.31 5.87
C LEU A 428 16.35 -17.30 5.12
N GLY A 429 15.03 -17.06 5.10
CA GLY A 429 14.09 -17.85 4.29
C GLY A 429 14.42 -17.82 2.81
N LEU A 430 14.85 -16.67 2.26
CA LEU A 430 15.30 -16.59 0.86
C LEU A 430 16.60 -17.36 0.62
N LEU A 431 17.55 -17.29 1.56
CA LEU A 431 18.79 -18.07 1.44
C LEU A 431 18.49 -19.58 1.42
N ALA A 432 17.61 -20.04 2.32
CA ALA A 432 17.16 -21.43 2.31
C ALA A 432 16.44 -21.79 0.99
N PHE A 433 15.56 -20.90 0.51
CA PHE A 433 14.86 -21.07 -0.76
C PHE A 433 15.83 -21.20 -1.97
N ALA A 434 16.91 -20.43 -1.97
CA ALA A 434 17.92 -20.47 -3.03
C ALA A 434 18.72 -21.78 -3.05
N LEU A 435 18.82 -22.47 -1.91
CA LEU A 435 19.50 -23.77 -1.78
C LEU A 435 18.60 -24.96 -2.22
N LEU A 436 17.27 -24.75 -2.30
CA LEU A 436 16.36 -25.78 -2.78
C LEU A 436 16.60 -26.03 -4.28
N PRO A 437 16.72 -27.32 -4.71
CA PRO A 437 16.94 -27.64 -6.12
C PRO A 437 15.78 -27.09 -6.95
N GLY A 438 16.08 -26.10 -7.80
CA GLY A 438 15.13 -25.59 -8.78
C GLY A 438 14.80 -26.68 -9.78
N ARG A 439 13.54 -26.79 -10.26
CA ARG A 439 13.31 -27.38 -11.57
C ARG A 439 14.28 -26.68 -12.52
N ARG A 440 15.17 -27.46 -13.16
CA ARG A 440 16.13 -26.93 -14.15
C ARG A 440 15.35 -25.98 -15.06
N GLU A 441 15.70 -24.70 -15.04
CA GLU A 441 15.30 -23.75 -16.07
C GLU A 441 15.84 -24.35 -17.37
N ASN A 442 14.97 -24.99 -18.16
CA ASN A 442 15.31 -25.30 -19.55
C ASN A 442 15.60 -23.95 -20.20
N ARG A 443 16.88 -23.75 -20.54
CA ARG A 443 17.45 -22.64 -21.31
C ARG A 443 16.73 -22.44 -22.63
#